data_86e064166b49b66994c9c90088db1f27
#
_entry.id   86e064166b49b66994c9c90088db1f27
#
_cell.length_a   1.000
_cell.length_b   1.000
_cell.length_c   1.000
_cell.angle_alpha   90.00
_cell.angle_beta   90.00
_cell.angle_gamma   90.00
#
_symmetry.space_group_name_H-M   'P 1'
#
loop_
_entity.id
_entity.type
_entity.pdbx_description
1 polymer ?
#
loop_
_entity_poly.entity_id
_entity_poly.type
_entity_poly.pdbx_seq_one_letter_code
_entity_poly.pdbx_strand_id
1 'polypeptide(L)'
;MVSLRPLTASDIPRIVELNDAASPAVPITSPQEMAELLDLAGFTFAAVDGDEVQGFLIGMTPGSSYASENYRFFDQRGKEYLYIDRIVIDQTVRGAGIGRTLYTAVFDLARAQGRTEVDCEVNIQPPNPQSLAFHARMGFARVGEQETKGGTVEVALLAAPVPR
;
A
#
# COMPACT_ATOMS: atom_id res chain seq x y z
N MET A 1 2.21 -21.66 5.90
CA MET A 1 2.45 -21.15 4.55
C MET A 1 1.41 -20.08 4.24
N VAL A 2 1.85 -18.93 3.77
CA VAL A 2 0.97 -17.81 3.45
C VAL A 2 0.45 -17.96 2.03
N SER A 3 -0.86 -17.76 1.86
CA SER A 3 -1.50 -17.65 0.55
C SER A 3 -2.10 -16.26 0.39
N LEU A 4 -2.34 -15.84 -0.85
CA LEU A 4 -2.93 -14.54 -1.16
C LEU A 4 -4.34 -14.70 -1.71
N ARG A 5 -5.22 -13.81 -1.30
CA ARG A 5 -6.57 -13.68 -1.85
C ARG A 5 -7.02 -12.21 -1.79
N PRO A 6 -8.07 -11.81 -2.52
CA PRO A 6 -8.63 -10.47 -2.34
C PRO A 6 -9.19 -10.27 -0.92
N LEU A 7 -9.22 -9.02 -0.48
CA LEU A 7 -9.92 -8.65 0.75
C LEU A 7 -11.43 -8.66 0.52
N THR A 8 -12.18 -8.97 1.57
CA THR A 8 -13.64 -8.93 1.58
C THR A 8 -14.13 -8.12 2.77
N ALA A 9 -15.42 -7.77 2.77
CA ALA A 9 -16.02 -7.02 3.88
C ALA A 9 -15.87 -7.75 5.23
N SER A 10 -15.85 -9.08 5.22
CA SER A 10 -15.67 -9.86 6.45
C SER A 10 -14.27 -9.71 7.06
N ASP A 11 -13.30 -9.23 6.30
CA ASP A 11 -11.94 -8.99 6.81
C ASP A 11 -11.81 -7.67 7.57
N ILE A 12 -12.80 -6.76 7.48
CA ILE A 12 -12.69 -5.41 8.02
C ILE A 12 -12.29 -5.37 9.50
N PRO A 13 -12.89 -6.15 10.40
CA PRO A 13 -12.48 -6.09 11.81
C PRO A 13 -10.99 -6.40 12.01
N ARG A 14 -10.49 -7.41 11.32
CA ARG A 14 -9.08 -7.82 11.44
C ARG A 14 -8.14 -6.81 10.80
N ILE A 15 -8.45 -6.31 9.60
CA ILE A 15 -7.55 -5.36 8.95
C ILE A 15 -7.55 -4.00 9.64
N VAL A 16 -8.64 -3.59 10.28
CA VAL A 16 -8.66 -2.38 11.11
C VAL A 16 -7.73 -2.56 12.32
N GLU A 17 -7.78 -3.71 12.98
CA GLU A 17 -6.88 -4.03 14.08
C GLU A 17 -5.41 -3.93 13.65
N LEU A 18 -5.05 -4.58 12.55
CA LEU A 18 -3.68 -4.54 12.03
C LEU A 18 -3.27 -3.12 11.63
N ASN A 19 -4.16 -2.40 10.97
CA ASN A 19 -3.94 -1.04 10.50
C ASN A 19 -3.63 -0.09 11.66
N ASP A 20 -4.45 -0.12 12.69
CA ASP A 20 -4.32 0.82 13.80
C ASP A 20 -3.08 0.51 14.66
N ALA A 21 -2.68 -0.76 14.72
CA ALA A 21 -1.42 -1.15 15.35
C ALA A 21 -0.19 -0.64 14.60
N ALA A 22 -0.32 -0.30 13.32
CA ALA A 22 0.77 0.20 12.47
C ALA A 22 0.87 1.73 12.45
N SER A 23 -0.03 2.45 13.15
CA SER A 23 0.07 3.91 13.27
C SER A 23 1.41 4.31 13.93
N PRO A 24 2.06 5.40 13.49
CA PRO A 24 1.64 6.41 12.52
C PRO A 24 2.06 6.13 11.06
N ALA A 25 2.66 4.98 10.77
CA ALA A 25 3.06 4.65 9.39
C ALA A 25 1.87 4.64 8.44
N VAL A 26 0.70 4.22 8.93
CA VAL A 26 -0.60 4.40 8.28
C VAL A 26 -1.54 5.12 9.26
N PRO A 27 -2.52 5.89 8.77
CA PRO A 27 -3.44 6.60 9.67
C PRO A 27 -4.43 5.64 10.33
N ILE A 28 -4.82 5.96 11.56
CA ILE A 28 -5.93 5.30 12.24
C ILE A 28 -7.17 5.40 11.34
N THR A 29 -7.84 4.29 11.12
CA THR A 29 -8.94 4.19 10.14
C THR A 29 -10.10 3.44 10.77
N SER A 30 -11.28 4.06 10.83
CA SER A 30 -12.47 3.42 11.37
C SER A 30 -12.94 2.27 10.46
N PRO A 31 -13.77 1.34 10.97
CA PRO A 31 -14.36 0.30 10.12
C PRO A 31 -15.15 0.86 8.93
N GLN A 32 -15.88 1.96 9.12
CA GLN A 32 -16.62 2.60 8.05
C GLN A 32 -15.68 3.19 6.99
N GLU A 33 -14.64 3.90 7.43
CA GLU A 33 -13.63 4.45 6.52
C GLU A 33 -12.90 3.35 5.76
N MET A 34 -12.62 2.23 6.43
CA MET A 34 -12.00 1.08 5.77
C MET A 34 -12.91 0.48 4.71
N ALA A 35 -14.22 0.37 4.99
CA ALA A 35 -15.19 -0.10 3.99
C ALA A 35 -15.25 0.83 2.77
N GLU A 36 -15.23 2.14 2.99
CA GLU A 36 -15.20 3.13 1.90
C GLU A 36 -13.93 2.99 1.07
N LEU A 37 -12.79 2.77 1.74
CA LEU A 37 -11.52 2.58 1.06
C LEU A 37 -11.53 1.32 0.19
N LEU A 38 -12.08 0.22 0.70
CA LEU A 38 -12.23 -1.01 -0.08
C LEU A 38 -13.13 -0.82 -1.29
N ASP A 39 -14.19 -0.01 -1.17
CA ASP A 39 -15.07 0.29 -2.29
C ASP A 39 -14.35 1.08 -3.41
N LEU A 40 -13.40 1.93 -3.05
CA LEU A 40 -12.60 2.70 -4.00
C LEU A 40 -11.44 1.89 -4.59
N ALA A 41 -11.03 0.82 -3.93
CA ALA A 41 -9.84 0.07 -4.30
C ALA A 41 -9.96 -0.56 -5.70
N GLY A 42 -8.89 -0.45 -6.47
CA GLY A 42 -8.77 -1.12 -7.76
C GLY A 42 -8.23 -2.54 -7.64
N PHE A 43 -7.49 -2.82 -6.56
CA PHE A 43 -6.98 -4.15 -6.24
C PHE A 43 -6.66 -4.25 -4.75
N THR A 44 -6.81 -5.45 -4.21
CA THR A 44 -6.49 -5.74 -2.81
C THR A 44 -5.87 -7.12 -2.70
N PHE A 45 -5.01 -7.31 -1.69
CA PHE A 45 -4.48 -8.62 -1.34
C PHE A 45 -4.52 -8.80 0.17
N ALA A 46 -4.99 -9.96 0.60
CA ALA A 46 -4.83 -10.45 1.97
C ALA A 46 -3.79 -11.56 1.97
N ALA A 47 -2.82 -11.47 2.86
CA ALA A 47 -1.86 -12.56 3.10
C ALA A 47 -2.40 -13.38 4.27
N VAL A 48 -2.74 -14.63 4.01
CA VAL A 48 -3.50 -15.48 4.93
C VAL A 48 -2.71 -16.74 5.27
N ASP A 49 -2.63 -17.07 6.54
CA ASP A 49 -2.11 -18.35 7.02
C ASP A 49 -3.27 -19.10 7.69
N GLY A 50 -3.73 -20.18 7.06
CA GLY A 50 -4.98 -20.82 7.46
C GLY A 50 -6.14 -19.84 7.27
N ASP A 51 -6.84 -19.52 8.37
CA ASP A 51 -7.96 -18.59 8.36
C ASP A 51 -7.58 -17.18 8.86
N GLU A 52 -6.31 -16.99 9.20
CA GLU A 52 -5.85 -15.73 9.81
C GLU A 52 -5.16 -14.82 8.82
N VAL A 53 -5.66 -13.58 8.70
CA VAL A 53 -5.01 -12.54 7.92
C VAL A 53 -3.80 -12.03 8.69
N GLN A 54 -2.61 -12.15 8.09
CA GLN A 54 -1.33 -11.72 8.66
C GLN A 54 -0.79 -10.45 8.03
N GLY A 55 -1.41 -10.00 6.97
CA GLY A 55 -1.04 -8.77 6.30
C GLY A 55 -2.03 -8.47 5.19
N PHE A 56 -2.04 -7.21 4.75
CA PHE A 56 -2.91 -6.81 3.65
C PHE A 56 -2.31 -5.64 2.86
N LEU A 57 -2.81 -5.47 1.66
CA LEU A 57 -2.43 -4.40 0.76
C LEU A 57 -3.67 -3.88 0.05
N ILE A 58 -3.80 -2.55 0.00
CA ILE A 58 -4.89 -1.88 -0.71
C ILE A 58 -4.28 -0.95 -1.74
N GLY A 59 -4.73 -1.03 -2.98
CA GLY A 59 -4.24 -0.20 -4.06
C GLY A 59 -5.33 0.38 -4.94
N MET A 60 -4.95 1.42 -5.69
CA MET A 60 -5.82 2.15 -6.60
C MET A 60 -5.29 2.05 -8.01
N THR A 61 -6.20 2.04 -8.96
CA THR A 61 -5.89 2.09 -10.40
C THR A 61 -6.07 3.53 -10.91
N PRO A 62 -5.56 3.85 -12.10
CA PRO A 62 -5.74 5.18 -12.69
C PRO A 62 -7.20 5.58 -12.82
N GLY A 63 -7.48 6.87 -12.58
CA GLY A 63 -8.81 7.42 -12.76
C GLY A 63 -9.77 7.20 -11.59
N SER A 64 -9.29 6.74 -10.44
CA SER A 64 -10.10 6.63 -9.23
C SER A 64 -10.52 8.01 -8.71
N SER A 65 -11.68 8.08 -8.07
CA SER A 65 -12.16 9.28 -7.38
C SER A 65 -11.54 9.45 -5.98
N TYR A 66 -10.55 8.63 -5.64
CA TYR A 66 -9.87 8.68 -4.35
C TYR A 66 -9.29 10.08 -4.08
N ALA A 67 -9.65 10.68 -2.94
CA ALA A 67 -9.34 12.06 -2.63
C ALA A 67 -7.99 12.26 -1.94
N SER A 68 -7.08 11.29 -2.01
CA SER A 68 -5.74 11.40 -1.43
C SER A 68 -4.86 12.35 -2.23
N GLU A 69 -4.16 13.26 -1.54
CA GLU A 69 -3.17 14.15 -2.16
C GLU A 69 -2.03 13.35 -2.80
N ASN A 70 -1.60 12.28 -2.14
CA ASN A 70 -0.53 11.42 -2.65
C ASN A 70 -0.96 10.68 -3.92
N TYR A 71 -2.18 10.12 -3.91
CA TYR A 71 -2.73 9.47 -5.10
C TYR A 71 -2.81 10.44 -6.28
N ARG A 72 -3.30 11.67 -6.05
CA ARG A 72 -3.42 12.68 -7.11
C ARG A 72 -2.09 13.06 -7.71
N PHE A 73 -1.03 13.11 -6.90
CA PHE A 73 0.31 13.35 -7.40
C PHE A 73 0.67 12.34 -8.50
N PHE A 74 0.45 11.05 -8.23
CA PHE A 74 0.79 10.00 -9.18
C PHE A 74 -0.17 9.97 -10.37
N ASP A 75 -1.46 10.21 -10.16
CA ASP A 75 -2.42 10.22 -11.25
C ASP A 75 -2.14 11.34 -12.26
N GLN A 76 -1.54 12.43 -11.82
CA GLN A 76 -1.13 13.54 -12.68
C GLN A 76 0.15 13.25 -13.47
N ARG A 77 0.97 12.29 -13.04
CA ARG A 77 2.20 11.89 -13.74
C ARG A 77 1.93 11.07 -14.98
N GLY A 78 0.84 10.34 -15.03
CA GLY A 78 0.50 9.44 -16.12
C GLY A 78 -0.54 8.41 -15.72
N LYS A 79 -0.86 7.50 -16.62
CA LYS A 79 -1.92 6.49 -16.38
C LYS A 79 -1.42 5.06 -16.45
N GLU A 80 -0.12 4.84 -16.56
CA GLU A 80 0.46 3.50 -16.69
C GLU A 80 1.00 2.97 -15.36
N TYR A 81 0.28 3.22 -14.26
CA TYR A 81 0.72 2.88 -12.92
C TYR A 81 -0.32 2.05 -12.16
N LEU A 82 0.16 1.34 -11.11
CA LEU A 82 -0.66 0.90 -9.98
C LEU A 82 -0.17 1.62 -8.73
N TYR A 83 -1.09 2.19 -7.96
CA TYR A 83 -0.75 2.93 -6.74
C TYR A 83 -1.08 2.07 -5.52
N ILE A 84 -0.11 1.95 -4.60
CA ILE A 84 -0.33 1.26 -3.33
C ILE A 84 -0.67 2.32 -2.28
N ASP A 85 -1.91 2.30 -1.79
CA ASP A 85 -2.35 3.20 -0.74
C ASP A 85 -1.74 2.82 0.60
N ARG A 86 -1.77 1.52 0.93
CA ARG A 86 -1.17 1.00 2.16
C ARG A 86 -0.84 -0.47 2.07
N ILE A 87 0.20 -0.83 2.80
CA ILE A 87 0.58 -2.21 3.07
C ILE A 87 0.81 -2.31 4.57
N VAL A 88 0.19 -3.30 5.20
CA VAL A 88 0.30 -3.50 6.65
C VAL A 88 0.55 -4.97 6.91
N ILE A 89 1.50 -5.26 7.80
CA ILE A 89 1.87 -6.63 8.17
C ILE A 89 1.77 -6.74 9.69
N ASP A 90 1.20 -7.85 10.16
CA ASP A 90 1.15 -8.17 11.58
C ASP A 90 2.57 -8.16 12.14
N GLN A 91 2.78 -7.34 13.17
CA GLN A 91 4.11 -7.14 13.76
C GLN A 91 4.65 -8.43 14.40
N THR A 92 3.78 -9.35 14.78
CA THR A 92 4.18 -10.63 15.40
C THR A 92 4.79 -11.61 14.39
N VAL A 93 4.60 -11.39 13.08
CA VAL A 93 5.13 -12.27 12.03
C VAL A 93 6.11 -11.55 11.10
N ARG A 94 6.70 -10.44 11.57
CA ARG A 94 7.73 -9.73 10.80
C ARG A 94 8.94 -10.64 10.54
N GLY A 95 9.55 -10.45 9.36
CA GLY A 95 10.70 -11.25 8.94
C GLY A 95 10.33 -12.52 8.19
N ALA A 96 9.02 -12.81 8.02
CA ALA A 96 8.57 -14.00 7.28
C ALA A 96 8.44 -13.76 5.76
N GLY A 97 8.83 -12.58 5.27
CA GLY A 97 8.79 -12.28 3.84
C GLY A 97 7.41 -11.90 3.29
N ILE A 98 6.44 -11.61 4.16
CA ILE A 98 5.07 -11.29 3.73
C ILE A 98 5.02 -10.01 2.89
N GLY A 99 5.79 -8.98 3.27
CA GLY A 99 5.85 -7.74 2.51
C GLY A 99 6.33 -7.97 1.09
N ARG A 100 7.40 -8.75 0.93
CA ARG A 100 7.93 -9.11 -0.38
C ARG A 100 6.91 -9.90 -1.19
N THR A 101 6.19 -10.84 -0.56
CA THR A 101 5.15 -11.63 -1.22
C THR A 101 4.03 -10.73 -1.74
N LEU A 102 3.57 -9.78 -0.94
CA LEU A 102 2.54 -8.82 -1.34
C LEU A 102 3.01 -7.93 -2.50
N TYR A 103 4.22 -7.38 -2.41
CA TYR A 103 4.76 -6.54 -3.49
C TYR A 103 4.96 -7.32 -4.78
N THR A 104 5.45 -8.56 -4.69
CA THR A 104 5.60 -9.42 -5.88
C THR A 104 4.26 -9.59 -6.59
N ALA A 105 3.19 -9.81 -5.83
CA ALA A 105 1.84 -9.91 -6.41
C ALA A 105 1.41 -8.61 -7.11
N VAL A 106 1.75 -7.45 -6.57
CA VAL A 106 1.44 -6.16 -7.22
C VAL A 106 2.22 -6.01 -8.52
N PHE A 107 3.51 -6.32 -8.52
CA PHE A 107 4.31 -6.25 -9.75
C PHE A 107 3.82 -7.22 -10.82
N ASP A 108 3.42 -8.42 -10.42
CA ASP A 108 2.85 -9.40 -11.35
C ASP A 108 1.52 -8.90 -11.94
N LEU A 109 0.67 -8.30 -11.12
CA LEU A 109 -0.59 -7.69 -11.56
C LEU A 109 -0.32 -6.52 -12.52
N ALA A 110 0.62 -5.66 -12.18
CA ALA A 110 1.00 -4.52 -13.02
C ALA A 110 1.47 -5.01 -14.39
N ARG A 111 2.33 -6.02 -14.40
CA ARG A 111 2.82 -6.61 -15.66
C ARG A 111 1.67 -7.19 -16.47
N ALA A 112 0.75 -7.92 -15.86
CA ALA A 112 -0.39 -8.52 -16.53
C ALA A 112 -1.33 -7.47 -17.14
N GLN A 113 -1.42 -6.28 -16.52
CA GLN A 113 -2.24 -5.17 -17.00
C GLN A 113 -1.49 -4.22 -17.95
N GLY A 114 -0.22 -4.49 -18.25
CA GLY A 114 0.58 -3.61 -19.10
C GLY A 114 0.98 -2.30 -18.44
N ARG A 115 0.94 -2.22 -17.10
CA ARG A 115 1.42 -1.05 -16.36
C ARG A 115 2.94 -1.03 -16.35
N THR A 116 3.51 0.15 -16.38
CA THR A 116 4.97 0.32 -16.41
C THR A 116 5.57 0.72 -15.08
N GLU A 117 4.75 1.09 -14.10
CA GLU A 117 5.19 1.66 -12.84
C GLU A 117 4.30 1.21 -11.69
N VAL A 118 4.91 1.04 -10.51
CA VAL A 118 4.20 0.87 -9.24
C VAL A 118 4.60 2.03 -8.35
N ASP A 119 3.63 2.70 -7.76
CA ASP A 119 3.81 3.93 -7.00
C ASP A 119 3.32 3.77 -5.56
N CYS A 120 3.97 4.47 -4.65
CA CYS A 120 3.53 4.56 -3.26
C CYS A 120 4.19 5.76 -2.57
N GLU A 121 3.87 5.98 -1.30
CA GLU A 121 4.57 6.94 -0.46
C GLU A 121 4.99 6.32 0.87
N VAL A 122 6.04 6.89 1.47
CA VAL A 122 6.52 6.49 2.79
C VAL A 122 6.79 7.75 3.61
N ASN A 123 6.38 7.75 4.87
CA ASN A 123 6.57 8.89 5.75
C ASN A 123 8.04 9.22 5.97
N ILE A 124 8.38 10.50 5.80
CA ILE A 124 9.66 11.07 6.22
C ILE A 124 9.50 11.69 7.60
N GLN A 125 8.35 12.32 7.84
CA GLN A 125 7.98 12.93 9.10
C GLN A 125 6.52 12.60 9.42
N PRO A 126 6.25 11.81 10.47
CA PRO A 126 7.24 11.14 11.35
C PRO A 126 8.08 10.12 10.57
N PRO A 127 9.34 9.88 10.98
CA PRO A 127 10.26 9.06 10.18
C PRO A 127 9.90 7.59 10.16
N ASN A 128 10.13 6.95 9.02
CA ASN A 128 9.94 5.51 8.83
C ASN A 128 11.12 4.94 8.02
N PRO A 129 12.35 4.93 8.59
CA PRO A 129 13.55 4.54 7.85
C PRO A 129 13.57 3.08 7.42
N GLN A 130 12.95 2.19 8.18
CA GLN A 130 12.87 0.76 7.82
C GLN A 130 12.06 0.57 6.53
N SER A 131 10.94 1.28 6.41
CA SER A 131 10.10 1.23 5.23
C SER A 131 10.82 1.83 4.02
N LEU A 132 11.50 2.95 4.19
CA LEU A 132 12.29 3.56 3.10
C LEU A 132 13.36 2.57 2.59
N ALA A 133 14.08 1.90 3.50
CA ALA A 133 15.10 0.92 3.12
C ALA A 133 14.48 -0.30 2.42
N PHE A 134 13.34 -0.80 2.92
CA PHE A 134 12.63 -1.91 2.29
C PHE A 134 12.23 -1.56 0.86
N HIS A 135 11.64 -0.39 0.66
CA HIS A 135 11.22 0.05 -0.68
C HIS A 135 12.41 0.24 -1.62
N ALA A 136 13.52 0.77 -1.13
CA ALA A 136 14.74 0.88 -1.95
C ALA A 136 15.22 -0.50 -2.42
N ARG A 137 15.18 -1.51 -1.55
CA ARG A 137 15.54 -2.88 -1.93
C ARG A 137 14.58 -3.49 -2.95
N MET A 138 13.31 -3.05 -2.95
CA MET A 138 12.31 -3.51 -3.92
C MET A 138 12.37 -2.76 -5.26
N GLY A 139 13.29 -1.82 -5.41
CA GLY A 139 13.50 -1.11 -6.67
C GLY A 139 12.81 0.25 -6.76
N PHE A 140 12.25 0.75 -5.65
CA PHE A 140 11.63 2.08 -5.64
C PHE A 140 12.67 3.17 -5.56
N ALA A 141 12.46 4.23 -6.33
CA ALA A 141 13.26 5.45 -6.30
C ALA A 141 12.36 6.63 -5.94
N ARG A 142 12.93 7.62 -5.26
CA ARG A 142 12.20 8.83 -4.90
C ARG A 142 11.97 9.68 -6.14
N VAL A 143 10.70 10.06 -6.39
CA VAL A 143 10.30 10.93 -7.49
C VAL A 143 9.76 12.27 -7.00
N GLY A 144 9.64 12.47 -5.70
CA GLY A 144 9.21 13.72 -5.12
C GLY A 144 9.04 13.63 -3.61
N GLU A 145 8.64 14.73 -3.03
CA GLU A 145 8.29 14.86 -1.62
C GLU A 145 7.03 15.70 -1.52
N GLN A 146 6.23 15.48 -0.48
CA GLN A 146 5.00 16.23 -0.31
C GLN A 146 4.63 16.31 1.18
N GLU A 147 4.16 17.49 1.58
CA GLU A 147 3.52 17.65 2.86
C GLU A 147 2.03 17.38 2.71
N THR A 148 1.45 16.66 3.67
CA THR A 148 0.03 16.34 3.69
C THR A 148 -0.54 16.64 5.07
N LYS A 149 -1.86 16.57 5.20
CA LYS A 149 -2.57 16.78 6.46
C LYS A 149 -2.22 18.12 7.10
N GLY A 150 -2.22 19.18 6.29
CA GLY A 150 -1.93 20.55 6.76
C GLY A 150 -0.47 20.75 7.17
N GLY A 151 0.46 19.97 6.62
CA GLY A 151 1.89 20.05 6.94
C GLY A 151 2.34 19.21 8.12
N THR A 152 1.42 18.41 8.71
CA THR A 152 1.75 17.56 9.87
C THR A 152 2.45 16.26 9.48
N VAL A 153 2.34 15.86 8.22
CA VAL A 153 3.00 14.67 7.67
C VAL A 153 3.76 15.05 6.42
N GLU A 154 4.99 14.59 6.31
CA GLU A 154 5.81 14.73 5.11
C GLU A 154 6.13 13.33 4.58
N VAL A 155 5.95 13.12 3.27
CA VAL A 155 6.15 11.82 2.63
C VAL A 155 7.18 11.91 1.51
N ALA A 156 7.93 10.82 1.33
CA ALA A 156 8.67 10.56 0.11
C ALA A 156 7.72 9.89 -0.87
N LEU A 157 7.65 10.41 -2.08
CA LEU A 157 6.86 9.86 -3.17
C LEU A 157 7.78 8.94 -3.98
N LEU A 158 7.40 7.67 -4.09
CA LEU A 158 8.26 6.60 -4.61
C LEU A 158 7.64 5.94 -5.84
N ALA A 159 8.48 5.60 -6.81
CA ALA A 159 8.07 4.86 -7.99
C ALA A 159 9.09 3.77 -8.31
N ALA A 160 8.59 2.61 -8.73
CA ALA A 160 9.42 1.50 -9.20
C ALA A 160 9.00 1.09 -10.60
N PRO A 161 9.96 0.86 -11.52
CA PRO A 161 9.63 0.34 -12.84
C PRO A 161 9.14 -1.11 -12.71
N VAL A 162 8.19 -1.49 -13.58
CA VAL A 162 7.71 -2.87 -13.66
C VAL A 162 8.63 -3.63 -14.59
N PRO A 163 9.31 -4.71 -14.12
CA PRO A 163 10.16 -5.51 -15.00
C PRO A 163 9.34 -6.19 -16.09
N ARG A 164 9.92 -6.28 -17.27
CA ARG A 164 9.30 -6.97 -18.41
C ARG A 164 9.43 -8.48 -18.27
#